data_9dd2c0f499b4e77a84c21a5d3d3f4e79
#
_entry.id   9dd2c0f499b4e77a84c21a5d3d3f4e79
#
_cell.length_a   1.000
_cell.length_b   1.000
_cell.length_c   1.000
_cell.angle_alpha   90.00
_cell.angle_beta   90.00
_cell.angle_gamma   90.00
#
_symmetry.space_group_name_H-M   'P 1'
#
loop_
_entity.id
_entity.type
_entity.pdbx_description
1 polymer ?
#
loop_
_entity_poly.entity_id
_entity_poly.type
_entity_poly.pdbx_seq_one_letter_code
_entity_poly.pdbx_strand_id
1 'polypeptide(L)'
;MNTKTNLEAVTESELPIQNNIKSLWEKLMKAKIGVLPLPLYIVLAAIILTASVYNTLPADMIGGFAVIMILGILLGDLGQRIPILKEIGGPAILALLVPSILVFLNVINTSSMEAVTTLMKTSNFLYFYISCLVVGSILGMNRKMLIQGFTRMFVPLIVGTVLAVVAGMLVGLLFGYDLQHTFFYIVVPIIGGGIGEGILPLSIAYSSILGGSAESFVSQMIPAAVIGNIFAVVSAGLMMRLGEKKKHLSGNGKLVKNEDGNEVHEEKEKVIDFSLMGAGLLIACTFFIVGTLGQKFIGVPGPVIMILFATLIKCLKVMPHKMEDGAHNLYKFISTSLTWPLMVGLGMLYIPLEDVVKIVTPAYVIVCASVVFVMMLSGYFVGKLMKMYPVDAAIVTGCHSGLGGTGDVAILSASKRMALMPFAQVATRIGGVSTVILASLLLKLLS
;
A
#
# COMPACT_ATOMS: atom_id res chain seq x y z
N MET A 1 -23.45 -75.49 11.78
CA MET A 1 -22.30 -74.94 12.45
C MET A 1 -21.44 -74.36 11.36
N ASN A 2 -21.06 -73.08 11.37
CA ASN A 2 -20.24 -72.26 10.40
C ASN A 2 -20.97 -71.61 9.21
N THR A 3 -21.63 -70.51 9.53
CA THR A 3 -22.01 -69.50 8.56
C THR A 3 -21.74 -68.06 9.12
N LYS A 4 -20.63 -67.91 9.86
CA LYS A 4 -20.23 -66.58 10.42
C LYS A 4 -18.87 -66.03 9.94
N THR A 5 -18.19 -66.66 8.95
CA THR A 5 -16.81 -66.34 8.65
C THR A 5 -16.60 -65.58 7.32
N ASN A 6 -17.65 -65.20 6.57
CA ASN A 6 -17.49 -64.55 5.28
C ASN A 6 -17.98 -63.08 5.21
N LEU A 7 -18.37 -62.48 6.36
CA LEU A 7 -18.80 -61.06 6.38
C LEU A 7 -17.74 -60.08 6.91
N GLU A 8 -16.66 -60.59 7.52
CA GLU A 8 -15.57 -59.75 8.02
C GLU A 8 -14.44 -59.49 7.03
N ALA A 9 -14.35 -60.25 5.93
CA ALA A 9 -13.27 -60.11 4.94
C ALA A 9 -13.51 -59.01 3.86
N VAL A 10 -14.74 -58.43 3.78
CA VAL A 10 -15.07 -57.41 2.78
C VAL A 10 -14.88 -56.00 3.33
N THR A 11 -14.77 -55.81 4.63
CA THR A 11 -14.65 -54.52 5.29
C THR A 11 -13.20 -54.03 5.48
N GLU A 12 -12.19 -54.89 5.32
CA GLU A 12 -10.78 -54.51 5.50
C GLU A 12 -10.08 -53.98 4.25
N SER A 13 -10.61 -54.17 3.03
CA SER A 13 -10.00 -53.68 1.79
C SER A 13 -10.38 -52.25 1.45
N GLU A 14 -11.40 -51.67 2.05
CA GLU A 14 -11.81 -50.27 1.85
C GLU A 14 -11.10 -49.25 2.77
N LEU A 15 -10.55 -49.73 3.87
CA LEU A 15 -9.88 -48.90 4.90
C LEU A 15 -8.61 -48.13 4.41
N PRO A 16 -7.72 -48.68 3.55
CA PRO A 16 -6.53 -47.93 3.12
C PRO A 16 -6.83 -46.83 2.12
N ILE A 17 -7.85 -47.00 1.28
CA ILE A 17 -8.24 -45.98 0.28
C ILE A 17 -8.93 -44.80 0.99
N GLN A 18 -9.81 -45.06 1.92
CA GLN A 18 -10.52 -44.03 2.70
C GLN A 18 -9.55 -43.23 3.60
N ASN A 19 -8.56 -43.88 4.20
CA ASN A 19 -7.53 -43.22 4.99
C ASN A 19 -6.58 -42.38 4.11
N ASN A 20 -6.23 -42.84 2.91
CA ASN A 20 -5.45 -42.09 1.94
C ASN A 20 -6.23 -40.84 1.44
N ILE A 21 -7.51 -40.98 1.12
CA ILE A 21 -8.37 -39.87 0.69
C ILE A 21 -8.52 -38.85 1.83
N LYS A 22 -8.76 -39.30 3.09
CA LYS A 22 -8.79 -38.41 4.26
C LYS A 22 -7.48 -37.67 4.48
N SER A 23 -6.35 -38.39 4.41
CA SER A 23 -5.02 -37.75 4.57
C SER A 23 -4.70 -36.78 3.46
N LEU A 24 -5.12 -37.07 2.22
CA LEU A 24 -4.96 -36.19 1.07
C LEU A 24 -5.86 -34.95 1.18
N TRP A 25 -7.10 -35.14 1.62
CA TRP A 25 -8.04 -34.04 1.90
C TRP A 25 -7.53 -33.12 3.01
N GLU A 26 -7.04 -33.67 4.10
CA GLU A 26 -6.44 -32.89 5.19
C GLU A 26 -5.19 -32.10 4.72
N LYS A 27 -4.35 -32.69 3.87
CA LYS A 27 -3.21 -31.98 3.26
C LYS A 27 -3.66 -30.86 2.34
N LEU A 28 -4.69 -31.09 1.51
CA LEU A 28 -5.26 -30.08 0.62
C LEU A 28 -5.92 -28.94 1.40
N MET A 29 -6.61 -29.26 2.50
CA MET A 29 -7.24 -28.24 3.39
C MET A 29 -6.20 -27.43 4.18
N LYS A 30 -5.01 -27.98 4.44
CA LYS A 30 -3.89 -27.24 5.04
C LYS A 30 -3.18 -26.32 4.05
N ALA A 31 -3.19 -26.66 2.76
CA ALA A 31 -2.71 -25.78 1.71
C ALA A 31 -3.67 -24.59 1.55
N LYS A 32 -3.16 -23.37 1.57
CA LYS A 32 -3.97 -22.15 1.52
C LYS A 32 -3.49 -21.25 0.39
N ILE A 33 -4.43 -20.51 -0.19
CA ILE A 33 -4.18 -19.33 -1.03
C ILE A 33 -4.73 -18.14 -0.26
N GLY A 34 -3.84 -17.26 0.21
CA GLY A 34 -4.18 -16.23 1.18
C GLY A 34 -4.76 -16.85 2.47
N VAL A 35 -5.99 -16.53 2.79
CA VAL A 35 -6.71 -17.04 3.96
C VAL A 35 -7.57 -18.27 3.66
N LEU A 36 -7.80 -18.58 2.37
CA LEU A 36 -8.72 -19.64 1.93
C LEU A 36 -8.00 -20.99 1.78
N PRO A 37 -8.58 -22.11 2.25
CA PRO A 37 -8.12 -23.44 1.90
C PRO A 37 -8.12 -23.64 0.38
N LEU A 38 -7.09 -24.30 -0.16
CA LEU A 38 -6.92 -24.50 -1.59
C LEU A 38 -8.14 -25.09 -2.31
N PRO A 39 -8.82 -26.15 -1.80
CA PRO A 39 -10.00 -26.68 -2.48
C PRO A 39 -11.14 -25.67 -2.56
N LEU A 40 -11.37 -24.92 -1.47
CA LEU A 40 -12.41 -23.88 -1.46
C LEU A 40 -12.08 -22.77 -2.46
N TYR A 41 -10.82 -22.31 -2.49
CA TYR A 41 -10.38 -21.32 -3.46
C TYR A 41 -10.62 -21.78 -4.91
N ILE A 42 -10.26 -23.05 -5.24
CA ILE A 42 -10.46 -23.61 -6.57
C ILE A 42 -11.95 -23.65 -6.95
N VAL A 43 -12.83 -24.05 -6.02
CA VAL A 43 -14.27 -24.08 -6.28
C VAL A 43 -14.82 -22.68 -6.54
N LEU A 44 -14.47 -21.70 -5.70
CA LEU A 44 -14.89 -20.32 -5.89
C LEU A 44 -14.38 -19.73 -7.21
N ALA A 45 -13.11 -19.99 -7.53
CA ALA A 45 -12.51 -19.56 -8.79
C ALA A 45 -13.19 -20.21 -10.00
N ALA A 46 -13.49 -21.49 -9.93
CA ALA A 46 -14.20 -22.22 -10.99
C ALA A 46 -15.61 -21.68 -11.23
N ILE A 47 -16.36 -21.37 -10.16
CA ILE A 47 -17.70 -20.77 -10.28
C ILE A 47 -17.63 -19.41 -10.97
N ILE A 48 -16.73 -18.51 -10.50
CA ILE A 48 -16.58 -17.16 -11.07
C ILE A 48 -16.13 -17.24 -12.55
N LEU A 49 -15.15 -18.12 -12.84
CA LEU A 49 -14.66 -18.30 -14.20
C LEU A 49 -15.75 -18.85 -15.13
N THR A 50 -16.53 -19.83 -14.66
CA THR A 50 -17.65 -20.41 -15.43
C THR A 50 -18.71 -19.35 -15.71
N ALA A 51 -19.12 -18.58 -14.69
CA ALA A 51 -20.08 -17.50 -14.86
C ALA A 51 -19.56 -16.45 -15.86
N SER A 52 -18.27 -16.15 -15.80
CA SER A 52 -17.60 -15.21 -16.72
C SER A 52 -17.60 -15.73 -18.15
N VAL A 53 -17.23 -17.01 -18.39
CA VAL A 53 -17.19 -17.63 -19.73
C VAL A 53 -18.58 -17.72 -20.37
N TYR A 54 -19.60 -18.05 -19.57
CA TYR A 54 -20.99 -18.11 -20.06
C TYR A 54 -21.70 -16.74 -20.11
N ASN A 55 -20.98 -15.63 -19.83
CA ASN A 55 -21.54 -14.27 -19.79
C ASN A 55 -22.75 -14.13 -18.83
N THR A 56 -22.75 -14.89 -17.74
CA THR A 56 -23.77 -14.83 -16.69
C THR A 56 -23.27 -14.13 -15.43
N LEU A 57 -22.04 -13.61 -15.45
CA LEU A 57 -21.49 -12.83 -14.36
C LEU A 57 -22.26 -11.51 -14.22
N PRO A 58 -22.79 -11.15 -13.03
CA PRO A 58 -23.49 -9.88 -12.86
C PRO A 58 -22.58 -8.69 -13.20
N ALA A 59 -23.03 -7.80 -14.08
CA ALA A 59 -22.32 -6.60 -14.48
C ALA A 59 -22.53 -5.47 -13.43
N ASP A 60 -22.35 -5.79 -12.14
CA ASP A 60 -22.58 -4.91 -11.01
C ASP A 60 -21.42 -4.97 -10.00
N MET A 61 -21.63 -4.39 -8.82
CA MET A 61 -20.66 -4.38 -7.73
C MET A 61 -20.32 -5.80 -7.25
N ILE A 62 -21.27 -6.73 -7.24
CA ILE A 62 -21.04 -8.12 -6.77
C ILE A 62 -20.10 -8.86 -7.71
N GLY A 63 -20.41 -8.83 -9.01
CA GLY A 63 -19.55 -9.47 -10.02
C GLY A 63 -18.17 -8.82 -10.08
N GLY A 64 -18.10 -7.49 -9.98
CA GLY A 64 -16.83 -6.77 -9.93
C GLY A 64 -15.98 -7.19 -8.73
N PHE A 65 -16.54 -7.25 -7.52
CA PHE A 65 -15.83 -7.75 -6.35
C PHE A 65 -15.41 -9.21 -6.49
N ALA A 66 -16.25 -10.09 -7.03
CA ALA A 66 -15.91 -11.48 -7.24
C ALA A 66 -14.64 -11.63 -8.08
N VAL A 67 -14.55 -10.91 -9.19
CA VAL A 67 -13.40 -10.96 -10.10
C VAL A 67 -12.14 -10.41 -9.43
N ILE A 68 -12.21 -9.18 -8.88
CA ILE A 68 -10.99 -8.56 -8.32
C ILE A 68 -10.52 -9.25 -7.04
N MET A 69 -11.43 -9.80 -6.23
CA MET A 69 -11.08 -10.52 -5.00
C MET A 69 -10.39 -11.83 -5.30
N ILE A 70 -10.92 -12.64 -6.23
CA ILE A 70 -10.32 -13.94 -6.54
C ILE A 70 -8.91 -13.76 -7.13
N LEU A 71 -8.73 -12.82 -8.04
CA LEU A 71 -7.42 -12.50 -8.61
C LEU A 71 -6.50 -11.84 -7.58
N GLY A 72 -7.02 -10.91 -6.79
CA GLY A 72 -6.24 -10.19 -5.77
C GLY A 72 -5.69 -11.10 -4.68
N ILE A 73 -6.49 -12.05 -4.19
CA ILE A 73 -6.06 -13.05 -3.20
C ILE A 73 -4.97 -13.94 -3.80
N LEU A 74 -5.14 -14.43 -5.03
CA LEU A 74 -4.14 -15.26 -5.71
C LEU A 74 -2.82 -14.53 -5.91
N LEU A 75 -2.88 -13.37 -6.54
CA LEU A 75 -1.68 -12.62 -6.92
C LEU A 75 -0.96 -12.04 -5.71
N GLY A 76 -1.74 -11.64 -4.68
CA GLY A 76 -1.19 -11.22 -3.40
C GLY A 76 -0.44 -12.35 -2.68
N ASP A 77 -1.02 -13.53 -2.63
CA ASP A 77 -0.39 -14.71 -2.01
C ASP A 77 0.86 -15.15 -2.80
N LEU A 78 0.77 -15.20 -4.13
CA LEU A 78 1.91 -15.51 -4.99
C LEU A 78 3.06 -14.51 -4.80
N GLY A 79 2.74 -13.22 -4.72
CA GLY A 79 3.73 -12.17 -4.49
C GLY A 79 4.45 -12.27 -3.14
N GLN A 80 3.79 -12.83 -2.13
CA GLN A 80 4.40 -13.10 -0.82
C GLN A 80 5.27 -14.36 -0.81
N ARG A 81 5.00 -15.34 -1.68
CA ARG A 81 5.73 -16.61 -1.73
C ARG A 81 7.02 -16.54 -2.55
N ILE A 82 7.08 -15.67 -3.54
CA ILE A 82 8.27 -15.52 -4.39
C ILE A 82 9.33 -14.72 -3.62
N PRO A 83 10.50 -15.32 -3.28
CA PRO A 83 11.47 -14.73 -2.36
C PRO A 83 11.94 -13.32 -2.74
N ILE A 84 12.24 -13.09 -4.02
CA ILE A 84 12.71 -11.78 -4.51
C ILE A 84 11.58 -10.75 -4.49
N LEU A 85 10.39 -11.12 -4.97
CA LEU A 85 9.24 -10.22 -5.03
C LEU A 85 8.72 -9.85 -3.64
N LYS A 86 8.73 -10.77 -2.68
CA LYS A 86 8.33 -10.53 -1.30
C LYS A 86 9.04 -9.31 -0.68
N GLU A 87 10.32 -9.12 -1.02
CA GLU A 87 11.16 -8.05 -0.43
C GLU A 87 10.95 -6.69 -1.09
N ILE A 88 10.29 -6.62 -2.25
CA ILE A 88 10.11 -5.39 -3.04
C ILE A 88 8.64 -4.97 -3.19
N GLY A 89 7.74 -5.53 -2.38
CA GLY A 89 6.31 -5.24 -2.49
C GLY A 89 5.60 -6.09 -3.56
N GLY A 90 6.07 -7.31 -3.75
CA GLY A 90 5.59 -8.26 -4.77
C GLY A 90 4.09 -8.44 -4.87
N PRO A 91 3.32 -8.51 -3.76
CA PRO A 91 1.87 -8.59 -3.83
C PRO A 91 1.23 -7.46 -4.64
N ALA A 92 1.64 -6.22 -4.38
CA ALA A 92 1.12 -5.07 -5.11
C ALA A 92 1.56 -5.07 -6.57
N ILE A 93 2.82 -5.43 -6.83
CA ILE A 93 3.38 -5.51 -8.20
C ILE A 93 2.61 -6.55 -9.02
N LEU A 94 2.43 -7.78 -8.51
CA LEU A 94 1.72 -8.83 -9.24
C LEU A 94 0.24 -8.47 -9.41
N ALA A 95 -0.43 -7.99 -8.35
CA ALA A 95 -1.84 -7.61 -8.42
C ALA A 95 -2.10 -6.46 -9.41
N LEU A 96 -1.10 -5.63 -9.71
CA LEU A 96 -1.19 -4.54 -10.65
C LEU A 96 -0.85 -4.96 -12.09
N LEU A 97 0.32 -5.61 -12.28
CA LEU A 97 0.86 -5.88 -13.61
C LEU A 97 0.25 -7.12 -14.27
N VAL A 98 0.00 -8.20 -13.51
CA VAL A 98 -0.55 -9.44 -14.10
C VAL A 98 -1.93 -9.23 -14.73
N PRO A 99 -2.90 -8.54 -14.07
CA PRO A 99 -4.18 -8.24 -14.70
C PRO A 99 -4.04 -7.39 -15.96
N SER A 100 -3.13 -6.41 -15.97
CA SER A 100 -2.82 -5.60 -17.15
C SER A 100 -2.31 -6.47 -18.32
N ILE A 101 -1.41 -7.44 -18.03
CA ILE A 101 -0.94 -8.41 -19.01
C ILE A 101 -2.09 -9.30 -19.53
N LEU A 102 -2.96 -9.78 -18.63
CA LEU A 102 -4.10 -10.63 -19.02
C LEU A 102 -5.09 -9.86 -19.90
N VAL A 103 -5.32 -8.58 -19.65
CA VAL A 103 -6.15 -7.71 -20.51
C VAL A 103 -5.46 -7.52 -21.87
N PHE A 104 -4.17 -7.21 -21.88
CA PHE A 104 -3.40 -7.03 -23.11
C PHE A 104 -3.41 -8.28 -24.01
N LEU A 105 -3.32 -9.47 -23.39
CA LEU A 105 -3.39 -10.76 -24.09
C LEU A 105 -4.83 -11.20 -24.44
N ASN A 106 -5.86 -10.37 -24.14
CA ASN A 106 -7.27 -10.69 -24.34
C ASN A 106 -7.72 -11.99 -23.63
N VAL A 107 -7.09 -12.35 -22.51
CA VAL A 107 -7.47 -13.52 -21.70
C VAL A 107 -8.73 -13.22 -20.87
N ILE A 108 -8.90 -11.95 -20.43
CA ILE A 108 -10.07 -11.53 -19.67
C ILE A 108 -11.20 -11.22 -20.64
N ASN A 109 -12.33 -11.89 -20.43
CA ASN A 109 -13.50 -11.72 -21.29
C ASN A 109 -14.29 -10.44 -20.98
N THR A 110 -15.19 -10.06 -21.87
CA THR A 110 -16.00 -8.85 -21.82
C THR A 110 -16.84 -8.78 -20.54
N SER A 111 -17.45 -9.90 -20.12
CA SER A 111 -18.30 -9.93 -18.91
C SER A 111 -17.53 -9.57 -17.64
N SER A 112 -16.33 -10.08 -17.47
CA SER A 112 -15.46 -9.69 -16.33
C SER A 112 -15.02 -8.24 -16.42
N MET A 113 -14.71 -7.73 -17.62
CA MET A 113 -14.33 -6.32 -17.83
C MET A 113 -15.49 -5.38 -17.49
N GLU A 114 -16.72 -5.70 -17.90
CA GLU A 114 -17.91 -4.92 -17.58
C GLU A 114 -18.18 -4.87 -16.08
N ALA A 115 -18.13 -6.03 -15.40
CA ALA A 115 -18.34 -6.10 -13.95
C ALA A 115 -17.31 -5.27 -13.18
N VAL A 116 -16.02 -5.41 -13.52
CA VAL A 116 -14.95 -4.62 -12.88
C VAL A 116 -15.07 -3.14 -13.21
N THR A 117 -15.47 -2.78 -14.44
CA THR A 117 -15.71 -1.39 -14.83
C THR A 117 -16.84 -0.77 -14.01
N THR A 118 -17.93 -1.50 -13.82
CA THR A 118 -19.07 -1.03 -12.99
C THR A 118 -18.64 -0.81 -11.55
N LEU A 119 -17.90 -1.73 -10.95
CA LEU A 119 -17.38 -1.57 -9.60
C LEU A 119 -16.44 -0.36 -9.48
N MET A 120 -15.45 -0.28 -10.35
CA MET A 120 -14.38 0.72 -10.24
C MET A 120 -14.85 2.13 -10.64
N LYS A 121 -15.64 2.25 -11.72
CA LYS A 121 -16.07 3.54 -12.26
C LYS A 121 -17.45 3.95 -11.77
N THR A 122 -18.48 3.12 -11.92
CA THR A 122 -19.87 3.48 -11.58
C THR A 122 -20.08 3.53 -10.08
N SER A 123 -19.60 2.51 -9.34
CA SER A 123 -19.67 2.47 -7.87
C SER A 123 -18.58 3.27 -7.16
N ASN A 124 -17.67 3.89 -7.90
CA ASN A 124 -16.57 4.72 -7.37
C ASN A 124 -15.76 4.01 -6.26
N PHE A 125 -15.47 2.73 -6.43
CA PHE A 125 -14.78 1.92 -5.41
C PHE A 125 -13.42 2.52 -5.00
N LEU A 126 -12.69 3.15 -5.91
CA LEU A 126 -11.45 3.84 -5.63
C LEU A 126 -11.63 4.95 -4.58
N TYR A 127 -12.65 5.78 -4.71
CA TYR A 127 -12.91 6.89 -3.77
C TYR A 127 -13.38 6.39 -2.40
N PHE A 128 -14.20 5.34 -2.39
CA PHE A 128 -14.58 4.65 -1.15
C PHE A 128 -13.36 4.12 -0.40
N TYR A 129 -12.48 3.40 -1.10
CA TYR A 129 -11.24 2.86 -0.54
C TYR A 129 -10.37 3.97 0.05
N ILE A 130 -10.16 5.06 -0.70
CA ILE A 130 -9.34 6.20 -0.26
C ILE A 130 -9.89 6.83 1.01
N SER A 131 -11.20 7.08 1.08
CA SER A 131 -11.81 7.72 2.25
C SER A 131 -11.60 6.89 3.52
N CYS A 132 -11.84 5.57 3.44
CA CYS A 132 -11.64 4.66 4.56
C CYS A 132 -10.16 4.58 4.98
N LEU A 133 -9.26 4.51 3.98
CA LEU A 133 -7.84 4.32 4.24
C LEU A 133 -7.22 5.57 4.87
N VAL A 134 -7.42 6.74 4.26
CA VAL A 134 -6.80 8.00 4.70
C VAL A 134 -7.32 8.41 6.07
N VAL A 135 -8.63 8.47 6.22
CA VAL A 135 -9.25 8.92 7.48
C VAL A 135 -8.92 7.95 8.62
N GLY A 136 -9.07 6.64 8.36
CA GLY A 136 -8.79 5.62 9.37
C GLY A 136 -7.33 5.53 9.76
N SER A 137 -6.39 5.77 8.83
CA SER A 137 -4.96 5.80 9.13
C SER A 137 -4.58 6.98 10.04
N ILE A 138 -5.08 8.18 9.73
CA ILE A 138 -4.80 9.40 10.51
C ILE A 138 -5.40 9.29 11.92
N LEU A 139 -6.67 8.93 12.03
CA LEU A 139 -7.35 8.80 13.32
C LEU A 139 -6.78 7.66 14.18
N GLY A 140 -6.32 6.58 13.52
CA GLY A 140 -5.72 5.44 14.20
C GLY A 140 -4.31 5.67 14.74
N MET A 141 -3.62 6.72 14.31
CA MET A 141 -2.26 7.00 14.74
C MET A 141 -2.23 7.44 16.21
N ASN A 142 -1.27 6.88 16.98
CA ASN A 142 -1.07 7.30 18.36
C ASN A 142 -0.61 8.76 18.39
N ARG A 143 -1.31 9.62 19.15
CA ARG A 143 -1.00 11.06 19.26
C ARG A 143 0.41 11.32 19.81
N LYS A 144 0.87 10.53 20.79
CA LYS A 144 2.23 10.68 21.34
C LYS A 144 3.27 10.34 20.28
N MET A 145 3.05 9.25 19.51
CA MET A 145 3.91 8.89 18.37
C MET A 145 3.86 9.94 17.27
N LEU A 146 2.68 10.50 16.99
CA LEU A 146 2.52 11.60 16.04
C LEU A 146 3.40 12.80 16.47
N ILE A 147 3.31 13.22 17.73
CA ILE A 147 4.07 14.37 18.27
C ILE A 147 5.58 14.05 18.33
N GLN A 148 5.96 12.87 18.87
CA GLN A 148 7.37 12.46 18.97
C GLN A 148 8.02 12.24 17.61
N GLY A 149 7.31 11.60 16.70
CA GLY A 149 7.76 11.42 15.32
C GLY A 149 7.95 12.75 14.62
N PHE A 150 6.99 13.67 14.79
CA PHE A 150 7.07 15.02 14.24
C PHE A 150 8.30 15.77 14.73
N THR A 151 8.55 15.76 16.07
CA THR A 151 9.67 16.50 16.64
C THR A 151 11.03 15.92 16.25
N ARG A 152 11.18 14.59 16.16
CA ARG A 152 12.49 13.95 15.94
C ARG A 152 12.78 13.65 14.48
N MET A 153 11.77 13.23 13.71
CA MET A 153 11.93 12.89 12.29
C MET A 153 11.62 14.05 11.36
N PHE A 154 11.05 15.14 11.88
CA PHE A 154 10.62 16.27 11.06
C PHE A 154 11.80 16.90 10.30
N VAL A 155 12.92 17.15 10.98
CA VAL A 155 14.08 17.77 10.35
C VAL A 155 14.71 16.88 9.27
N PRO A 156 15.08 15.60 9.55
CA PRO A 156 15.56 14.68 8.53
C PRO A 156 14.59 14.50 7.37
N LEU A 157 13.30 14.45 7.66
CA LEU A 157 12.27 14.25 6.66
C LEU A 157 12.14 15.44 5.70
N ILE A 158 12.05 16.66 6.24
CA ILE A 158 11.98 17.89 5.42
C ILE A 158 13.25 18.06 4.57
N VAL A 159 14.41 17.98 5.23
CA VAL A 159 15.68 18.16 4.51
C VAL A 159 15.82 17.08 3.43
N GLY A 160 15.47 15.83 3.77
CA GLY A 160 15.47 14.72 2.82
C GLY A 160 14.54 14.94 1.66
N THR A 161 13.32 15.37 1.93
CA THR A 161 12.32 15.67 0.89
C THR A 161 12.81 16.78 -0.05
N VAL A 162 13.30 17.89 0.48
CA VAL A 162 13.82 19.00 -0.35
C VAL A 162 15.00 18.55 -1.20
N LEU A 163 15.98 17.87 -0.60
CA LEU A 163 17.16 17.40 -1.34
C LEU A 163 16.78 16.33 -2.38
N ALA A 164 15.85 15.43 -2.07
CA ALA A 164 15.37 14.43 -3.01
C ALA A 164 14.62 15.06 -4.19
N VAL A 165 13.79 16.07 -3.93
CA VAL A 165 13.13 16.88 -4.98
C VAL A 165 14.16 17.54 -5.89
N VAL A 166 15.11 18.27 -5.31
CA VAL A 166 16.16 18.95 -6.09
C VAL A 166 16.97 17.93 -6.91
N ALA A 167 17.39 16.83 -6.31
CA ALA A 167 18.15 15.80 -7.01
C ALA A 167 17.34 15.14 -8.14
N GLY A 168 16.09 14.78 -7.90
CA GLY A 168 15.21 14.18 -8.91
C GLY A 168 14.97 15.15 -10.08
N MET A 169 14.70 16.42 -9.79
CA MET A 169 14.51 17.45 -10.82
C MET A 169 15.78 17.71 -11.63
N LEU A 170 16.94 17.82 -10.98
CA LEU A 170 18.22 18.03 -11.67
C LEU A 170 18.58 16.83 -12.56
N VAL A 171 18.43 15.61 -12.04
CA VAL A 171 18.70 14.41 -12.83
C VAL A 171 17.69 14.27 -13.97
N GLY A 172 16.40 14.58 -13.73
CA GLY A 172 15.38 14.59 -14.77
C GLY A 172 15.72 15.57 -15.89
N LEU A 173 16.14 16.79 -15.54
CA LEU A 173 16.56 17.81 -16.49
C LEU A 173 17.78 17.35 -17.32
N LEU A 174 18.76 16.68 -16.72
CA LEU A 174 19.92 16.14 -17.42
C LEU A 174 19.53 15.11 -18.51
N PHE A 175 18.43 14.38 -18.30
CA PHE A 175 17.88 13.43 -19.25
C PHE A 175 16.79 14.02 -20.17
N GLY A 176 16.57 15.34 -20.11
CA GLY A 176 15.63 16.05 -21.00
C GLY A 176 14.16 15.92 -20.59
N TYR A 177 13.88 15.49 -19.36
CA TYR A 177 12.50 15.51 -18.85
C TYR A 177 12.07 16.93 -18.49
N ASP A 178 10.79 17.23 -18.75
CA ASP A 178 10.17 18.46 -18.27
C ASP A 178 10.17 18.53 -16.74
N LEU A 179 10.42 19.72 -16.18
CA LEU A 179 10.51 19.91 -14.73
C LEU A 179 9.18 19.66 -14.02
N GLN A 180 8.06 20.11 -14.59
CA GLN A 180 6.75 19.90 -14.00
C GLN A 180 6.39 18.42 -14.03
N HIS A 181 6.60 17.77 -15.17
CA HIS A 181 6.38 16.33 -15.29
C HIS A 181 7.25 15.53 -14.32
N THR A 182 8.54 15.84 -14.24
CA THR A 182 9.46 15.17 -13.30
C THR A 182 9.00 15.34 -11.85
N PHE A 183 8.62 16.55 -11.47
CA PHE A 183 8.18 16.83 -10.11
C PHE A 183 6.87 16.11 -9.78
N PHE A 184 5.81 16.35 -10.56
CA PHE A 184 4.46 15.88 -10.23
C PHE A 184 4.22 14.39 -10.48
N TYR A 185 4.90 13.79 -11.48
CA TYR A 185 4.64 12.41 -11.89
C TYR A 185 5.76 11.41 -11.56
N ILE A 186 6.95 11.89 -11.17
CA ILE A 186 8.06 10.99 -10.76
C ILE A 186 8.44 11.24 -9.30
N VAL A 187 8.85 12.45 -8.96
CA VAL A 187 9.39 12.74 -7.62
C VAL A 187 8.32 12.66 -6.55
N VAL A 188 7.21 13.39 -6.72
CA VAL A 188 6.10 13.44 -5.75
C VAL A 188 5.50 12.05 -5.48
N PRO A 189 5.23 11.18 -6.48
CA PRO A 189 4.77 9.83 -6.22
C PRO A 189 5.72 8.97 -5.38
N ILE A 190 7.03 9.15 -5.53
CA ILE A 190 8.03 8.41 -4.75
C ILE A 190 7.98 8.84 -3.27
N ILE A 191 7.90 10.15 -3.01
CA ILE A 191 7.95 10.70 -1.65
C ILE A 191 6.56 10.98 -1.06
N GLY A 192 5.50 10.56 -1.73
CA GLY A 192 4.12 10.80 -1.32
C GLY A 192 3.58 9.85 -0.25
N GLY A 193 4.37 8.91 0.26
CA GLY A 193 3.92 7.95 1.29
C GLY A 193 3.21 6.72 0.71
N GLY A 194 3.46 6.38 -0.55
CA GLY A 194 2.99 5.16 -1.21
C GLY A 194 1.67 5.30 -1.97
N ILE A 195 1.13 4.16 -2.40
CA ILE A 195 -0.02 4.14 -3.31
C ILE A 195 -1.28 4.63 -2.57
N GLY A 196 -1.60 4.03 -1.43
CA GLY A 196 -2.87 4.29 -0.75
C GLY A 196 -2.96 5.66 -0.10
N GLU A 197 -1.91 6.09 0.59
CA GLU A 197 -1.90 7.31 1.37
C GLU A 197 -1.34 8.52 0.58
N GLY A 198 -0.66 8.27 -0.53
CA GLY A 198 -0.04 9.27 -1.40
C GLY A 198 -0.68 9.37 -2.77
N ILE A 199 -0.41 8.38 -3.66
CA ILE A 199 -0.81 8.45 -5.07
C ILE A 199 -2.32 8.58 -5.24
N LEU A 200 -3.11 7.82 -4.47
CA LEU A 200 -4.57 7.88 -4.61
C LEU A 200 -5.14 9.25 -4.23
N PRO A 201 -4.81 9.86 -3.07
CA PRO A 201 -5.22 11.24 -2.81
C PRO A 201 -4.70 12.26 -3.81
N LEU A 202 -3.43 12.13 -4.26
CA LEU A 202 -2.86 12.98 -5.30
C LEU A 202 -3.64 12.91 -6.60
N SER A 203 -4.01 11.70 -7.04
CA SER A 203 -4.75 11.49 -8.28
C SER A 203 -6.11 12.20 -8.26
N ILE A 204 -6.80 12.20 -7.11
CA ILE A 204 -8.05 12.94 -6.94
C ILE A 204 -7.80 14.46 -6.99
N ALA A 205 -6.75 14.92 -6.29
CA ALA A 205 -6.39 16.33 -6.31
C ALA A 205 -6.05 16.80 -7.73
N TYR A 206 -5.23 16.01 -8.47
CA TYR A 206 -4.86 16.34 -9.85
C TYR A 206 -6.09 16.30 -10.78
N SER A 207 -6.96 15.33 -10.64
CA SER A 207 -8.23 15.28 -11.38
C SER A 207 -9.11 16.51 -11.12
N SER A 208 -9.14 17.00 -9.88
CA SER A 208 -9.93 18.18 -9.51
C SER A 208 -9.32 19.49 -10.08
N ILE A 209 -8.01 19.56 -10.28
CA ILE A 209 -7.29 20.75 -10.71
C ILE A 209 -7.14 20.78 -12.24
N LEU A 210 -6.67 19.67 -12.82
CA LEU A 210 -6.33 19.59 -14.24
C LEU A 210 -7.49 19.07 -15.11
N GLY A 211 -8.56 18.54 -14.47
CA GLY A 211 -9.57 17.76 -15.17
C GLY A 211 -9.11 16.34 -15.48
N GLY A 212 -9.94 15.55 -16.14
CA GLY A 212 -9.66 14.15 -16.43
C GLY A 212 -10.01 13.21 -15.29
N SER A 213 -9.68 11.92 -15.43
CA SER A 213 -10.01 10.91 -14.43
C SER A 213 -8.87 10.69 -13.44
N ALA A 214 -9.20 10.49 -12.16
CA ALA A 214 -8.21 10.20 -11.12
C ALA A 214 -7.37 8.96 -11.47
N GLU A 215 -7.98 7.99 -12.14
CA GLU A 215 -7.35 6.72 -12.52
C GLU A 215 -6.23 6.93 -13.56
N SER A 216 -6.40 7.87 -14.49
CA SER A 216 -5.35 8.18 -15.47
C SER A 216 -4.11 8.76 -14.81
N PHE A 217 -4.27 9.54 -13.75
CA PHE A 217 -3.16 10.06 -12.96
C PHE A 217 -2.52 8.94 -12.11
N VAL A 218 -3.33 8.03 -11.55
CA VAL A 218 -2.80 6.85 -10.82
C VAL A 218 -1.88 6.04 -11.72
N SER A 219 -2.29 5.73 -12.96
CA SER A 219 -1.50 4.92 -13.89
C SER A 219 -0.16 5.56 -14.25
N GLN A 220 -0.10 6.88 -14.31
CA GLN A 220 1.13 7.62 -14.60
C GLN A 220 2.09 7.67 -13.39
N MET A 221 1.56 7.68 -12.16
CA MET A 221 2.35 7.86 -10.94
C MET A 221 2.86 6.54 -10.34
N ILE A 222 2.11 5.43 -10.50
CA ILE A 222 2.47 4.13 -9.89
C ILE A 222 3.86 3.63 -10.30
N PRO A 223 4.31 3.70 -11.57
CA PRO A 223 5.63 3.22 -11.94
C PRO A 223 6.76 3.85 -11.13
N ALA A 224 6.67 5.16 -10.86
CA ALA A 224 7.66 5.87 -10.04
C ALA A 224 7.72 5.33 -8.61
N ALA A 225 6.57 5.15 -7.97
CA ALA A 225 6.51 4.64 -6.60
C ALA A 225 7.01 3.20 -6.48
N VAL A 226 6.66 2.34 -7.44
CA VAL A 226 7.13 0.94 -7.47
C VAL A 226 8.64 0.87 -7.61
N ILE A 227 9.21 1.60 -8.59
CA ILE A 227 10.66 1.66 -8.81
C ILE A 227 11.35 2.30 -7.61
N GLY A 228 10.79 3.39 -7.06
CA GLY A 228 11.28 4.03 -5.84
C GLY A 228 11.37 3.05 -4.68
N ASN A 229 10.32 2.26 -4.44
CA ASN A 229 10.31 1.25 -3.38
C ASN A 229 11.40 0.16 -3.58
N ILE A 230 11.62 -0.28 -4.81
CA ILE A 230 12.71 -1.24 -5.11
C ILE A 230 14.06 -0.66 -4.69
N PHE A 231 14.34 0.58 -5.08
CA PHE A 231 15.58 1.25 -4.69
C PHE A 231 15.67 1.49 -3.18
N ALA A 232 14.55 1.81 -2.50
CA ALA A 232 14.51 1.98 -1.05
C ALA A 232 14.87 0.67 -0.32
N VAL A 233 14.30 -0.47 -0.75
CA VAL A 233 14.60 -1.81 -0.19
C VAL A 233 16.08 -2.17 -0.39
N VAL A 234 16.60 -2.01 -1.61
CA VAL A 234 18.01 -2.29 -1.92
C VAL A 234 18.94 -1.40 -1.10
N SER A 235 18.64 -0.09 -1.04
CA SER A 235 19.44 0.87 -0.28
C SER A 235 19.39 0.61 1.23
N ALA A 236 18.26 0.18 1.78
CA ALA A 236 18.14 -0.23 3.17
C ALA A 236 19.01 -1.46 3.48
N GLY A 237 19.04 -2.44 2.58
CA GLY A 237 19.96 -3.59 2.67
C GLY A 237 21.43 -3.17 2.66
N LEU A 238 21.80 -2.20 1.82
CA LEU A 238 23.15 -1.62 1.80
C LEU A 238 23.49 -0.88 3.10
N MET A 239 22.53 -0.09 3.64
CA MET A 239 22.67 0.58 4.94
C MET A 239 22.83 -0.43 6.09
N MET A 240 22.08 -1.54 6.06
CA MET A 240 22.27 -2.62 7.02
C MET A 240 23.70 -3.16 7.01
N ARG A 241 24.22 -3.49 5.83
CA ARG A 241 25.60 -3.97 5.67
C ARG A 241 26.63 -2.95 6.17
N LEU A 242 26.39 -1.66 5.93
CA LEU A 242 27.22 -0.58 6.49
C LEU A 242 27.19 -0.58 8.03
N GLY A 243 26.01 -0.73 8.62
CA GLY A 243 25.79 -0.82 10.07
C GLY A 243 26.45 -2.05 10.69
N GLU A 244 26.44 -3.20 10.02
CA GLU A 244 27.13 -4.42 10.45
C GLU A 244 28.66 -4.24 10.48
N LYS A 245 29.21 -3.57 9.44
CA LYS A 245 30.65 -3.27 9.37
C LYS A 245 31.07 -2.18 10.36
N LYS A 246 30.25 -1.17 10.58
CA LYS A 246 30.54 0.00 11.43
C LYS A 246 29.48 0.12 12.54
N LYS A 247 29.57 -0.73 13.55
CA LYS A 247 28.59 -0.87 14.65
C LYS A 247 28.26 0.46 15.36
N HIS A 248 29.20 1.40 15.44
CA HIS A 248 28.98 2.71 16.06
C HIS A 248 28.02 3.63 15.27
N LEU A 249 27.74 3.32 14.01
CA LEU A 249 26.82 4.06 13.15
C LEU A 249 25.38 3.53 13.22
N SER A 250 25.17 2.35 13.81
CA SER A 250 23.88 1.69 13.87
C SER A 250 23.43 1.44 15.30
N GLY A 251 22.19 1.78 15.61
CA GLY A 251 21.52 1.46 16.86
C GLY A 251 20.89 0.07 16.86
N ASN A 252 21.02 -0.68 15.76
CA ASN A 252 20.41 -2.00 15.58
C ASN A 252 18.91 -2.02 15.89
N GLY A 253 18.18 -1.05 15.32
CA GLY A 253 16.75 -0.86 15.57
C GLY A 253 16.43 0.18 16.64
N LYS A 254 17.43 0.86 17.22
CA LYS A 254 17.25 2.04 18.04
C LYS A 254 17.57 3.29 17.23
N LEU A 255 16.65 4.26 17.20
CA LEU A 255 16.81 5.45 16.38
C LEU A 255 17.71 6.50 17.05
N VAL A 256 17.56 6.73 18.34
CA VAL A 256 18.20 7.82 19.08
C VAL A 256 19.30 7.31 19.98
N LYS A 257 20.42 8.04 20.03
CA LYS A 257 21.53 7.79 20.96
C LYS A 257 21.15 8.32 22.34
N ASN A 258 21.32 7.52 23.38
CA ASN A 258 21.14 7.91 24.80
C ASN A 258 19.70 8.32 25.16
N GLU A 259 18.74 7.43 24.99
CA GLU A 259 17.44 7.62 25.63
C GLU A 259 17.14 6.54 26.65
N ASP A 260 17.05 7.01 27.90
CA ASP A 260 16.54 6.23 29.00
C ASP A 260 15.13 5.72 28.64
N GLY A 261 15.00 4.41 28.45
CA GLY A 261 13.83 3.63 28.72
C GLY A 261 12.48 3.98 28.08
N ASN A 262 12.40 4.93 27.14
CA ASN A 262 11.18 5.11 26.36
C ASN A 262 11.10 4.04 25.27
N GLU A 263 10.92 2.80 25.69
CA GLU A 263 10.37 1.78 24.82
C GLU A 263 9.04 2.33 24.29
N VAL A 264 8.96 2.49 22.99
CA VAL A 264 7.67 2.66 22.32
C VAL A 264 6.91 1.39 22.66
N HIS A 265 6.01 1.48 23.65
CA HIS A 265 5.18 0.36 24.03
C HIS A 265 4.46 -0.08 22.76
N GLU A 266 4.67 -1.33 22.35
CA GLU A 266 3.81 -1.98 21.38
C GLU A 266 2.38 -1.78 21.88
N GLU A 267 1.57 -1.05 21.10
CA GLU A 267 0.15 -0.95 21.42
C GLU A 267 -0.39 -2.38 21.46
N LYS A 268 -0.88 -2.80 22.63
CA LYS A 268 -1.59 -4.08 22.76
C LYS A 268 -2.61 -4.14 21.63
N GLU A 269 -2.65 -5.24 20.90
CA GLU A 269 -3.67 -5.47 19.88
C GLU A 269 -5.05 -5.18 20.49
N LYS A 270 -5.68 -4.12 19.99
CA LYS A 270 -7.02 -3.73 20.47
C LYS A 270 -8.02 -4.75 19.92
N VAL A 271 -8.95 -5.15 20.77
CA VAL A 271 -10.03 -6.05 20.35
C VAL A 271 -10.82 -5.39 19.22
N ILE A 272 -11.04 -6.14 18.15
CA ILE A 272 -11.81 -5.65 17.00
C ILE A 272 -13.29 -5.62 17.40
N ASP A 273 -13.89 -4.44 17.31
CA ASP A 273 -15.34 -4.23 17.50
C ASP A 273 -15.96 -3.86 16.14
N PHE A 274 -16.79 -4.75 15.63
CA PHE A 274 -17.44 -4.59 14.33
C PHE A 274 -18.45 -3.43 14.30
N SER A 275 -19.12 -3.15 15.43
CA SER A 275 -20.04 -2.03 15.53
C SER A 275 -19.31 -0.69 15.42
N LEU A 276 -18.14 -0.60 16.04
CA LEU A 276 -17.27 0.57 15.94
C LEU A 276 -16.69 0.73 14.52
N MET A 277 -16.45 -0.36 13.79
CA MET A 277 -16.04 -0.28 12.38
C MET A 277 -17.14 0.35 11.51
N GLY A 278 -18.41 0.04 11.77
CA GLY A 278 -19.54 0.70 11.10
C GLY A 278 -19.56 2.21 11.35
N ALA A 279 -19.35 2.63 12.61
CA ALA A 279 -19.18 4.04 12.93
C ALA A 279 -17.96 4.66 12.23
N GLY A 280 -16.84 3.94 12.18
CA GLY A 280 -15.63 4.34 11.44
C GLY A 280 -15.89 4.55 9.95
N LEU A 281 -16.73 3.73 9.34
CA LEU A 281 -17.13 3.87 7.94
C LEU A 281 -17.94 5.17 7.73
N LEU A 282 -18.92 5.45 8.60
CA LEU A 282 -19.67 6.69 8.54
C LEU A 282 -18.76 7.91 8.67
N ILE A 283 -17.79 7.87 9.61
CA ILE A 283 -16.81 8.94 9.80
C ILE A 283 -15.97 9.14 8.53
N ALA A 284 -15.47 8.07 7.92
CA ALA A 284 -14.68 8.15 6.70
C ALA A 284 -15.47 8.78 5.54
N CYS A 285 -16.72 8.33 5.32
CA CYS A 285 -17.60 8.91 4.32
C CYS A 285 -17.91 10.38 4.61
N THR A 286 -18.18 10.73 5.87
CA THR A 286 -18.46 12.12 6.28
C THR A 286 -17.25 13.02 6.04
N PHE A 287 -16.04 12.58 6.38
CA PHE A 287 -14.82 13.37 6.15
C PHE A 287 -14.54 13.55 4.65
N PHE A 288 -14.82 12.55 3.85
CA PHE A 288 -14.76 12.68 2.39
C PHE A 288 -15.75 13.74 1.88
N ILE A 289 -16.99 13.74 2.41
CA ILE A 289 -18.02 14.74 2.08
C ILE A 289 -17.57 16.15 2.56
N VAL A 290 -16.99 16.28 3.75
CA VAL A 290 -16.38 17.55 4.21
C VAL A 290 -15.32 18.02 3.22
N GLY A 291 -14.49 17.12 2.71
CA GLY A 291 -13.52 17.43 1.67
C GLY A 291 -14.16 17.99 0.41
N THR A 292 -15.20 17.34 -0.10
CA THR A 292 -15.91 17.78 -1.32
C THR A 292 -16.67 19.10 -1.12
N LEU A 293 -17.30 19.28 0.04
CA LEU A 293 -17.94 20.55 0.40
C LEU A 293 -16.92 21.69 0.48
N GLY A 294 -15.82 21.46 1.18
CA GLY A 294 -14.76 22.45 1.32
C GLY A 294 -14.16 22.84 -0.03
N GLN A 295 -13.99 21.89 -0.95
CA GLN A 295 -13.54 22.17 -2.32
C GLN A 295 -14.48 23.17 -3.02
N LYS A 296 -15.79 22.99 -2.87
CA LYS A 296 -16.80 23.86 -3.49
C LYS A 296 -16.75 25.30 -2.94
N PHE A 297 -16.52 25.46 -1.63
CA PHE A 297 -16.60 26.78 -0.98
C PHE A 297 -15.22 27.48 -0.88
N ILE A 298 -14.15 26.72 -0.69
CA ILE A 298 -12.80 27.27 -0.42
C ILE A 298 -11.92 27.19 -1.67
N GLY A 299 -12.30 26.33 -2.63
CA GLY A 299 -11.52 26.10 -3.85
C GLY A 299 -10.20 25.32 -3.62
N VAL A 300 -9.99 24.76 -2.44
CA VAL A 300 -8.88 23.83 -2.15
C VAL A 300 -9.31 22.41 -2.51
N PRO A 301 -8.44 21.57 -3.11
CA PRO A 301 -8.80 20.21 -3.48
C PRO A 301 -9.37 19.39 -2.32
N GLY A 302 -10.50 18.69 -2.55
CA GLY A 302 -11.24 17.97 -1.52
C GLY A 302 -10.41 17.00 -0.69
N PRO A 303 -9.52 16.17 -1.30
CA PRO A 303 -8.65 15.29 -0.54
C PRO A 303 -7.72 16.01 0.44
N VAL A 304 -7.23 17.19 0.08
CA VAL A 304 -6.40 18.02 0.99
C VAL A 304 -7.20 18.44 2.21
N ILE A 305 -8.44 18.92 1.99
CA ILE A 305 -9.33 19.34 3.08
C ILE A 305 -9.68 18.15 3.97
N MET A 306 -9.98 16.99 3.39
CA MET A 306 -10.26 15.77 4.14
C MET A 306 -9.08 15.39 5.06
N ILE A 307 -7.85 15.43 4.54
CA ILE A 307 -6.63 15.12 5.30
C ILE A 307 -6.41 16.13 6.43
N LEU A 308 -6.50 17.43 6.12
CA LEU A 308 -6.33 18.50 7.11
C LEU A 308 -7.39 18.42 8.21
N PHE A 309 -8.64 18.15 7.85
CA PHE A 309 -9.75 18.01 8.80
C PHE A 309 -9.54 16.80 9.72
N ALA A 310 -9.19 15.63 9.16
CA ALA A 310 -8.87 14.44 9.96
C ALA A 310 -7.71 14.70 10.94
N THR A 311 -6.66 15.36 10.47
CA THR A 311 -5.49 15.70 11.29
C THR A 311 -5.87 16.69 12.41
N LEU A 312 -6.66 17.71 12.10
CA LEU A 312 -7.14 18.69 13.08
C LEU A 312 -7.97 18.02 14.19
N ILE A 313 -8.95 17.20 13.80
CA ILE A 313 -9.81 16.45 14.74
C ILE A 313 -8.95 15.57 15.67
N LYS A 314 -7.95 14.88 15.12
CA LYS A 314 -7.02 14.05 15.90
C LYS A 314 -6.18 14.86 16.88
N CYS A 315 -5.64 15.99 16.42
CA CYS A 315 -4.82 16.87 17.27
C CYS A 315 -5.61 17.55 18.38
N LEU A 316 -6.83 17.98 18.11
CA LEU A 316 -7.71 18.63 19.09
C LEU A 316 -8.35 17.66 20.09
N LYS A 317 -8.25 16.34 19.87
CA LYS A 317 -8.92 15.30 20.69
C LYS A 317 -10.44 15.46 20.77
N VAL A 318 -11.06 15.99 19.73
CA VAL A 318 -12.52 16.20 19.70
C VAL A 318 -13.25 14.87 19.57
N MET A 319 -12.64 13.88 18.90
CA MET A 319 -13.27 12.58 18.69
C MET A 319 -13.06 11.64 19.88
N PRO A 320 -14.12 10.94 20.33
CA PRO A 320 -13.98 9.90 21.34
C PRO A 320 -13.03 8.78 20.86
N HIS A 321 -12.17 8.29 21.77
CA HIS A 321 -11.20 7.24 21.42
C HIS A 321 -11.81 5.99 20.81
N LYS A 322 -13.02 5.58 21.25
CA LYS A 322 -13.73 4.44 20.65
C LYS A 322 -14.03 4.64 19.16
N MET A 323 -14.35 5.88 18.76
CA MET A 323 -14.62 6.20 17.35
C MET A 323 -13.32 6.22 16.53
N GLU A 324 -12.22 6.71 17.12
CA GLU A 324 -10.90 6.62 16.49
C GLU A 324 -10.47 5.17 16.30
N ASP A 325 -10.71 4.30 17.31
CA ASP A 325 -10.44 2.86 17.24
C ASP A 325 -11.28 2.18 16.16
N GLY A 326 -12.57 2.56 16.04
CA GLY A 326 -13.44 2.08 14.98
C GLY A 326 -12.94 2.43 13.58
N ALA A 327 -12.55 3.69 13.36
CA ALA A 327 -11.96 4.13 12.11
C ALA A 327 -10.64 3.41 11.80
N HIS A 328 -9.80 3.18 12.82
CA HIS A 328 -8.55 2.45 12.67
C HIS A 328 -8.76 0.96 12.36
N ASN A 329 -9.74 0.31 12.99
CA ASN A 329 -10.08 -1.08 12.69
C ASN A 329 -10.61 -1.22 11.26
N LEU A 330 -11.42 -0.26 10.80
CA LEU A 330 -11.86 -0.19 9.40
C LEU A 330 -10.64 -0.02 8.47
N TYR A 331 -9.73 0.90 8.77
CA TYR A 331 -8.49 1.05 8.00
C TYR A 331 -7.71 -0.26 7.89
N LYS A 332 -7.53 -0.99 9.01
CA LYS A 332 -6.85 -2.29 8.99
C LYS A 332 -7.56 -3.30 8.09
N PHE A 333 -8.88 -3.39 8.20
CA PHE A 333 -9.67 -4.28 7.36
C PHE A 333 -9.53 -3.93 5.87
N ILE A 334 -9.75 -2.67 5.51
CA ILE A 334 -9.68 -2.18 4.14
C ILE A 334 -8.27 -2.36 3.55
N SER A 335 -7.24 -1.95 4.30
CA SER A 335 -5.85 -2.05 3.83
C SER A 335 -5.37 -3.50 3.68
N THR A 336 -5.81 -4.40 4.56
CA THR A 336 -5.39 -5.81 4.53
C THR A 336 -6.17 -6.61 3.48
N SER A 337 -7.49 -6.36 3.35
CA SER A 337 -8.37 -7.22 2.55
C SER A 337 -8.62 -6.69 1.14
N LEU A 338 -8.58 -5.37 0.92
CA LEU A 338 -9.02 -4.75 -0.33
C LEU A 338 -7.89 -4.09 -1.14
N THR A 339 -6.67 -3.98 -0.59
CA THR A 339 -5.55 -3.36 -1.33
C THR A 339 -5.19 -4.14 -2.60
N TRP A 340 -4.99 -5.44 -2.50
CA TRP A 340 -4.66 -6.25 -3.67
C TRP A 340 -5.82 -6.37 -4.67
N PRO A 341 -7.07 -6.59 -4.23
CA PRO A 341 -8.23 -6.46 -5.11
C PRO A 341 -8.32 -5.12 -5.83
N LEU A 342 -8.12 -4.01 -5.12
CA LEU A 342 -8.09 -2.69 -5.76
C LEU A 342 -6.99 -2.58 -6.82
N MET A 343 -5.77 -3.10 -6.52
CA MET A 343 -4.67 -3.11 -7.49
C MET A 343 -5.02 -3.92 -8.75
N VAL A 344 -5.76 -5.04 -8.62
CA VAL A 344 -6.28 -5.81 -9.77
C VAL A 344 -7.21 -4.94 -10.61
N GLY A 345 -8.18 -4.26 -9.98
CA GLY A 345 -9.09 -3.35 -10.69
C GLY A 345 -8.35 -2.22 -11.41
N LEU A 346 -7.33 -1.63 -10.76
CA LEU A 346 -6.48 -0.60 -11.39
C LEU A 346 -5.67 -1.19 -12.55
N GLY A 347 -5.08 -2.37 -12.38
CA GLY A 347 -4.31 -3.06 -13.43
C GLY A 347 -5.15 -3.40 -14.65
N MET A 348 -6.40 -3.85 -14.44
CA MET A 348 -7.30 -4.18 -15.54
C MET A 348 -7.74 -2.96 -16.36
N LEU A 349 -7.97 -1.82 -15.72
CA LEU A 349 -8.66 -0.70 -16.36
C LEU A 349 -7.77 0.52 -16.67
N TYR A 350 -6.67 0.70 -15.94
CA TYR A 350 -5.93 1.96 -15.99
C TYR A 350 -4.44 1.81 -16.26
N ILE A 351 -3.93 0.57 -16.37
CA ILE A 351 -2.54 0.33 -16.73
C ILE A 351 -2.48 -0.44 -18.04
N PRO A 352 -2.58 0.24 -19.18
CA PRO A 352 -2.26 -0.35 -20.46
C PRO A 352 -0.76 -0.66 -20.46
N LEU A 353 -0.42 -1.94 -20.62
CA LEU A 353 0.95 -2.43 -20.58
C LEU A 353 1.86 -1.69 -21.57
N GLU A 354 1.32 -1.32 -22.73
CA GLU A 354 2.03 -0.54 -23.74
C GLU A 354 2.52 0.81 -23.22
N ASP A 355 1.73 1.49 -22.38
CA ASP A 355 2.09 2.81 -21.87
C ASP A 355 3.12 2.70 -20.75
N VAL A 356 3.02 1.65 -19.90
CA VAL A 356 4.03 1.40 -18.85
C VAL A 356 5.40 1.16 -19.47
N VAL A 357 5.48 0.33 -20.52
CA VAL A 357 6.75 0.03 -21.20
C VAL A 357 7.35 1.28 -21.84
N LYS A 358 6.52 2.20 -22.36
CA LYS A 358 6.99 3.47 -22.94
C LYS A 358 7.49 4.46 -21.89
N ILE A 359 6.90 4.45 -20.68
CA ILE A 359 7.25 5.37 -19.58
C ILE A 359 8.55 4.94 -18.89
N VAL A 360 8.76 3.64 -18.68
CA VAL A 360 9.90 3.10 -17.94
C VAL A 360 11.12 3.00 -18.86
N THR A 361 11.84 4.08 -18.97
CA THR A 361 13.13 4.17 -19.68
C THR A 361 14.31 4.02 -18.68
N PRO A 362 15.52 3.71 -19.13
CA PRO A 362 16.71 3.76 -18.26
C PRO A 362 16.90 5.11 -17.57
N ALA A 363 16.62 6.19 -18.25
CA ALA A 363 16.66 7.55 -17.70
C ALA A 363 15.62 7.71 -16.56
N TYR A 364 14.39 7.24 -16.77
CA TYR A 364 13.34 7.24 -15.74
C TYR A 364 13.77 6.50 -14.47
N VAL A 365 14.37 5.31 -14.64
CA VAL A 365 14.88 4.50 -13.53
C VAL A 365 15.98 5.24 -12.76
N ILE A 366 16.89 5.92 -13.46
CA ILE A 366 17.96 6.71 -12.83
C ILE A 366 17.40 7.90 -12.05
N VAL A 367 16.37 8.58 -12.57
CA VAL A 367 15.68 9.65 -11.84
C VAL A 367 15.07 9.12 -10.55
N CYS A 368 14.32 8.01 -10.61
CA CYS A 368 13.72 7.37 -9.43
C CYS A 368 14.80 6.97 -8.40
N ALA A 369 15.89 6.36 -8.86
CA ALA A 369 17.01 5.96 -8.01
C ALA A 369 17.66 7.16 -7.31
N SER A 370 17.84 8.29 -8.02
CA SER A 370 18.44 9.50 -7.46
C SER A 370 17.62 10.08 -6.33
N VAL A 371 16.29 10.12 -6.46
CA VAL A 371 15.36 10.60 -5.43
C VAL A 371 15.54 9.79 -4.15
N VAL A 372 15.47 8.46 -4.25
CA VAL A 372 15.55 7.57 -3.10
C VAL A 372 16.92 7.61 -2.44
N PHE A 373 17.98 7.57 -3.25
CA PHE A 373 19.36 7.57 -2.75
C PHE A 373 19.67 8.87 -2.00
N VAL A 374 19.28 10.01 -2.53
CA VAL A 374 19.48 11.31 -1.86
C VAL A 374 18.62 11.42 -0.61
N MET A 375 17.39 10.91 -0.62
CA MET A 375 16.53 10.83 0.57
C MET A 375 17.24 10.08 1.70
N MET A 376 17.76 8.89 1.43
CA MET A 376 18.44 8.07 2.44
C MET A 376 19.77 8.69 2.90
N LEU A 377 20.55 9.24 1.98
CA LEU A 377 21.79 9.95 2.33
C LEU A 377 21.52 11.17 3.23
N SER A 378 20.48 11.94 2.92
CA SER A 378 20.11 13.08 3.77
C SER A 378 19.71 12.60 5.16
N GLY A 379 18.90 11.53 5.27
CA GLY A 379 18.56 10.87 6.53
C GLY A 379 19.78 10.45 7.34
N TYR A 380 20.79 9.91 6.66
CA TYR A 380 22.07 9.54 7.26
C TYR A 380 22.82 10.74 7.86
N PHE A 381 23.03 11.79 7.07
CA PHE A 381 23.81 12.95 7.50
C PHE A 381 23.06 13.80 8.52
N VAL A 382 21.78 14.11 8.26
CA VAL A 382 20.95 14.88 9.21
C VAL A 382 20.72 14.09 10.49
N GLY A 383 20.50 12.78 10.39
CA GLY A 383 20.40 11.91 11.56
C GLY A 383 21.64 11.96 12.45
N LYS A 384 22.82 11.99 11.84
CA LYS A 384 24.10 12.15 12.57
C LYS A 384 24.17 13.50 13.29
N LEU A 385 23.74 14.60 12.65
CA LEU A 385 23.69 15.93 13.25
C LEU A 385 22.69 16.00 14.41
N MET A 386 21.56 15.30 14.30
CA MET A 386 20.51 15.22 15.33
C MET A 386 20.80 14.21 16.44
N LYS A 387 22.04 13.72 16.55
CA LYS A 387 22.47 12.70 17.54
C LYS A 387 21.70 11.39 17.47
N MET A 388 21.16 11.05 16.30
CA MET A 388 20.57 9.73 16.03
C MET A 388 21.64 8.75 15.55
N TYR A 389 21.29 7.47 15.46
CA TYR A 389 22.10 6.49 14.75
C TYR A 389 21.96 6.69 13.24
N PRO A 390 23.03 7.06 12.51
CA PRO A 390 22.91 7.48 11.11
C PRO A 390 22.32 6.43 10.19
N VAL A 391 22.68 5.16 10.37
CA VAL A 391 22.14 4.05 9.57
C VAL A 391 20.66 3.87 9.80
N ASP A 392 20.22 3.86 11.06
CA ASP A 392 18.82 3.68 11.41
C ASP A 392 17.98 4.91 10.98
N ALA A 393 18.53 6.11 11.09
CA ALA A 393 17.89 7.33 10.59
C ALA A 393 17.73 7.33 9.07
N ALA A 394 18.76 6.89 8.32
CA ALA A 394 18.70 6.73 6.87
C ALA A 394 17.60 5.75 6.45
N ILE A 395 17.52 4.59 7.11
CA ILE A 395 16.52 3.56 6.80
C ILE A 395 15.10 4.12 7.05
N VAL A 396 14.86 4.76 8.20
CA VAL A 396 13.55 5.33 8.52
C VAL A 396 13.17 6.45 7.56
N THR A 397 14.12 7.34 7.21
CA THR A 397 13.87 8.39 6.21
C THR A 397 13.60 7.79 4.83
N GLY A 398 14.29 6.70 4.47
CA GLY A 398 14.06 5.95 3.24
C GLY A 398 12.67 5.30 3.14
N CYS A 399 12.04 4.97 4.27
CA CYS A 399 10.67 4.46 4.30
C CYS A 399 9.67 5.44 3.69
N HIS A 400 9.95 6.75 3.77
CA HIS A 400 9.15 7.79 3.11
C HIS A 400 9.10 7.64 1.57
N SER A 401 10.07 6.97 0.97
CA SER A 401 10.11 6.64 -0.47
C SER A 401 9.55 5.25 -0.78
N GLY A 402 8.87 4.61 0.16
CA GLY A 402 8.29 3.28 0.01
C GLY A 402 6.84 3.29 -0.46
N LEU A 403 6.28 2.08 -0.62
CA LEU A 403 4.88 1.86 -1.00
C LEU A 403 3.91 1.95 0.21
N GLY A 404 4.10 2.91 1.10
CA GLY A 404 3.28 3.02 2.30
C GLY A 404 3.63 1.92 3.33
N GLY A 405 2.66 1.51 4.15
CA GLY A 405 2.90 0.52 5.21
C GLY A 405 3.47 -0.81 4.73
N THR A 406 3.14 -1.27 3.53
CA THR A 406 3.73 -2.48 2.93
C THR A 406 5.18 -2.25 2.52
N GLY A 407 5.50 -1.05 2.01
CA GLY A 407 6.86 -0.62 1.71
C GLY A 407 7.71 -0.53 2.98
N ASP A 408 7.17 0.02 4.06
CA ASP A 408 7.85 0.09 5.37
C ASP A 408 8.25 -1.31 5.85
N VAL A 409 7.32 -2.29 5.78
CA VAL A 409 7.63 -3.69 6.14
C VAL A 409 8.74 -4.25 5.26
N ALA A 410 8.70 -4.01 3.94
CA ALA A 410 9.71 -4.51 3.01
C ALA A 410 11.10 -3.91 3.31
N ILE A 411 11.18 -2.60 3.48
CA ILE A 411 12.42 -1.85 3.76
C ILE A 411 13.01 -2.26 5.12
N LEU A 412 12.17 -2.32 6.17
CA LEU A 412 12.61 -2.70 7.51
C LEU A 412 12.98 -4.18 7.62
N SER A 413 12.27 -5.06 6.90
CA SER A 413 12.62 -6.49 6.79
C SER A 413 13.96 -6.69 6.09
N ALA A 414 14.16 -6.02 4.95
CA ALA A 414 15.42 -6.08 4.20
C ALA A 414 16.61 -5.59 5.01
N SER A 415 16.39 -4.60 5.88
CA SER A 415 17.41 -4.06 6.78
C SER A 415 17.49 -4.75 8.15
N LYS A 416 16.61 -5.71 8.46
CA LYS A 416 16.46 -6.36 9.77
C LYS A 416 16.25 -5.35 10.91
N ARG A 417 15.38 -4.36 10.68
CA ARG A 417 15.14 -3.22 11.60
C ARG A 417 13.65 -3.04 11.92
N MET A 418 12.90 -4.14 12.08
CA MET A 418 11.45 -4.09 12.37
C MET A 418 11.11 -3.27 13.62
N ALA A 419 12.01 -3.16 14.58
CA ALA A 419 11.82 -2.31 15.75
C ALA A 419 11.66 -0.81 15.41
N LEU A 420 12.09 -0.38 14.21
CA LEU A 420 11.90 0.98 13.72
C LEU A 420 10.51 1.22 13.09
N MET A 421 9.64 0.21 13.03
CA MET A 421 8.33 0.29 12.39
C MET A 421 7.49 1.50 12.85
N PRO A 422 7.40 1.85 14.14
CA PRO A 422 6.66 3.03 14.56
C PRO A 422 7.18 4.33 13.94
N PHE A 423 8.50 4.48 13.84
CA PHE A 423 9.13 5.66 13.23
C PHE A 423 8.96 5.68 11.71
N ALA A 424 9.09 4.52 11.06
CA ALA A 424 8.83 4.38 9.63
C ALA A 424 7.39 4.81 9.28
N GLN A 425 6.41 4.32 10.01
CA GLN A 425 5.01 4.71 9.81
C GLN A 425 4.77 6.21 10.01
N VAL A 426 5.44 6.82 10.98
CA VAL A 426 5.36 8.28 11.17
C VAL A 426 5.98 9.02 9.98
N ALA A 427 7.17 8.61 9.53
CA ALA A 427 7.83 9.20 8.38
C ALA A 427 6.97 9.10 7.11
N THR A 428 6.44 7.91 6.84
CA THR A 428 5.61 7.64 5.66
C THR A 428 4.28 8.38 5.70
N ARG A 429 3.57 8.37 6.83
CA ARG A 429 2.23 8.98 6.94
C ARG A 429 2.28 10.49 7.04
N ILE A 430 3.13 11.06 7.90
CA ILE A 430 3.26 12.52 8.06
C ILE A 430 3.93 13.12 6.83
N GLY A 431 5.04 12.53 6.40
CA GLY A 431 5.74 12.96 5.20
C GLY A 431 4.88 12.86 3.96
N GLY A 432 4.20 11.73 3.77
CA GLY A 432 3.29 11.51 2.65
C GLY A 432 2.15 12.52 2.62
N VAL A 433 1.44 12.71 3.74
CA VAL A 433 0.36 13.71 3.85
C VAL A 433 0.87 15.11 3.54
N SER A 434 2.03 15.48 4.10
CA SER A 434 2.64 16.80 3.84
C SER A 434 2.98 16.98 2.37
N THR A 435 3.53 15.95 1.73
CA THR A 435 3.87 15.96 0.30
C THR A 435 2.61 16.08 -0.57
N VAL A 436 1.54 15.34 -0.25
CA VAL A 436 0.26 15.40 -0.97
C VAL A 436 -0.32 16.82 -0.91
N ILE A 437 -0.34 17.42 0.28
CA ILE A 437 -0.86 18.79 0.47
C ILE A 437 -0.02 19.78 -0.33
N LEU A 438 1.31 19.76 -0.14
CA LEU A 438 2.20 20.70 -0.82
C LEU A 438 2.16 20.55 -2.34
N ALA A 439 2.21 19.32 -2.85
CA ALA A 439 2.14 19.07 -4.29
C ALA A 439 0.80 19.53 -4.88
N SER A 440 -0.32 19.26 -4.20
CA SER A 440 -1.64 19.70 -4.66
C SER A 440 -1.77 21.23 -4.67
N LEU A 441 -1.25 21.90 -3.65
CA LEU A 441 -1.24 23.36 -3.61
C LEU A 441 -0.34 23.97 -4.69
N LEU A 442 0.86 23.40 -4.89
CA LEU A 442 1.78 23.86 -5.95
C LEU A 442 1.16 23.63 -7.33
N LEU A 443 0.54 22.47 -7.56
CA LEU A 443 -0.13 22.21 -8.84
C LEU A 443 -1.23 23.25 -9.11
N LYS A 444 -2.04 23.57 -8.09
CA LYS A 444 -3.09 24.58 -8.22
C LYS A 444 -2.54 25.99 -8.50
N LEU A 445 -1.35 26.31 -7.99
CA LEU A 445 -0.71 27.62 -8.25
C LEU A 445 -0.09 27.73 -9.64
N LEU A 446 0.27 26.58 -10.24
CA LEU A 446 0.94 26.52 -11.55
C LEU A 446 -0.02 26.21 -12.70
N SER A 447 -1.24 25.75 -12.42
CA SER A 447 -2.33 25.52 -13.38
C SER A 447 -3.19 26.78 -13.56
#